data_794ac169b407367b3d406d3e7081a8a4
#
_entry.id   794ac169b407367b3d406d3e7081a8a4
#
_cell.length_a   1.000
_cell.length_b   1.000
_cell.length_c   1.000
_cell.angle_alpha   90.00
_cell.angle_beta   90.00
_cell.angle_gamma   90.00
#
_symmetry.space_group_name_H-M   'P 1'
#
loop_
_entity.id
_entity.type
_entity.pdbx_description
1 polymer ?
#
loop_
_entity_poly.entity_id
_entity_poly.type
_entity_poly.pdbx_seq_one_letter_code
_entity_poly.pdbx_strand_id
1 'polypeptide(L)'
;EEVLAGNIKELVLVNCCDTIRSVYDILKDSGQMDFLYMIDMLHCDIECSRERTAAQLKELAETYGAYKEKSFDKKVFLEAFQPKERIQKPHLAVLGARMGQELFQMTEAAMPLPVVNETCVYNRSVGENLPTEEMDFDTLMEWYAGELLHQIPCMRMMDHAGRKVLYQDPSLKGIIYHTVKFCDFYSFEYADIKGHTDVPLLKIESDFTLQSSGQLSTRLEAFAESLGIQDETKKEKVMGKGYYAGIDSGSTSTDVVILDKNREIISSVIMPTGAGAANGAERALEEALKQAKLNREDLDAVVTTGYGRTAISDGDKSITEITCHARGAHFLDPRVRTVVDIG
;
A
#
# COMPACT_ATOMS: atom_id res chain seq x y z
N GLU A 1 19.57 0.40 14.23
CA GLU A 1 19.47 1.74 14.87
C GLU A 1 18.16 1.88 15.63
N GLU A 2 16.99 1.58 15.05
CA GLU A 2 15.68 1.71 15.71
C GLU A 2 15.56 0.90 16.99
N VAL A 3 16.06 -0.33 17.03
CA VAL A 3 16.04 -1.19 18.23
C VAL A 3 16.84 -0.54 19.35
N LEU A 4 18.03 -0.06 19.06
CA LEU A 4 18.91 0.57 20.06
C LEU A 4 18.42 1.96 20.46
N ALA A 5 17.93 2.77 19.51
CA ALA A 5 17.35 4.09 19.79
C ALA A 5 16.02 3.99 20.55
N GLY A 6 15.20 2.96 20.26
CA GLY A 6 13.94 2.68 20.95
C GLY A 6 14.08 2.05 22.33
N ASN A 7 15.31 1.85 22.82
CA ASN A 7 15.62 1.20 24.10
C ASN A 7 14.97 -0.19 24.26
N ILE A 8 14.87 -0.93 23.15
CA ILE A 8 14.38 -2.31 23.15
C ILE A 8 15.49 -3.19 23.73
N LYS A 9 15.22 -3.89 24.84
CA LYS A 9 16.18 -4.72 25.53
C LYS A 9 15.96 -6.21 25.36
N GLU A 10 14.78 -6.60 24.93
CA GLU A 10 14.37 -7.98 24.74
C GLU A 10 13.88 -8.18 23.30
N LEU A 11 14.46 -9.11 22.60
CA LEU A 11 14.11 -9.32 21.19
C LEU A 11 14.23 -10.80 20.80
N VAL A 12 13.22 -11.28 20.10
CA VAL A 12 13.25 -12.56 19.38
C VAL A 12 13.24 -12.28 17.90
N LEU A 13 14.21 -12.78 17.18
CA LEU A 13 14.33 -12.67 15.74
C LEU A 13 14.08 -14.02 15.07
N VAL A 14 13.59 -13.99 13.86
CA VAL A 14 13.44 -15.17 13.01
C VAL A 14 14.53 -15.15 11.94
N ASN A 15 15.32 -16.20 11.85
CA ASN A 15 16.36 -16.35 10.83
C ASN A 15 15.74 -16.58 9.44
N CYS A 16 15.16 -15.53 8.89
CA CYS A 16 14.50 -15.59 7.58
C CYS A 16 15.38 -15.08 6.43
N CYS A 17 16.51 -14.42 6.70
CA CYS A 17 17.45 -13.94 5.70
C CYS A 17 18.80 -13.54 6.31
N ASP A 18 19.83 -13.43 5.45
CA ASP A 18 21.18 -13.04 5.88
C ASP A 18 21.23 -11.66 6.54
N THR A 19 20.35 -10.73 6.11
CA THR A 19 20.24 -9.42 6.75
C THR A 19 19.80 -9.54 8.21
N ILE A 20 18.80 -10.35 8.52
CA ILE A 20 18.35 -10.56 9.90
C ILE A 20 19.41 -11.26 10.73
N ARG A 21 20.15 -12.21 10.14
CA ARG A 21 21.29 -12.85 10.80
C ARG A 21 22.35 -11.83 11.16
N SER A 22 22.74 -10.97 10.21
CA SER A 22 23.69 -9.89 10.46
C SER A 22 23.21 -8.91 11.54
N VAL A 23 21.90 -8.58 11.56
CA VAL A 23 21.32 -7.75 12.62
C VAL A 23 21.44 -8.43 13.99
N TYR A 24 21.16 -9.73 14.07
CA TYR A 24 21.32 -10.52 15.30
C TYR A 24 22.77 -10.45 15.82
N ASP A 25 23.75 -10.69 14.93
CA ASP A 25 25.17 -10.67 15.31
C ASP A 25 25.60 -9.30 15.81
N ILE A 26 25.18 -8.22 15.11
CA ILE A 26 25.45 -6.84 15.55
C ILE A 26 24.82 -6.54 16.93
N LEU A 27 23.57 -6.93 17.16
CA LEU A 27 22.90 -6.73 18.43
C LEU A 27 23.56 -7.54 19.56
N LYS A 28 23.97 -8.77 19.28
CA LYS A 28 24.69 -9.63 20.21
C LYS A 28 26.04 -9.05 20.60
N ASP A 29 26.81 -8.60 19.61
CA ASP A 29 28.13 -8.01 19.83
C ASP A 29 28.06 -6.63 20.55
N SER A 30 26.94 -5.92 20.39
CA SER A 30 26.73 -4.63 21.06
C SER A 30 26.68 -4.75 22.60
N GLY A 31 26.34 -5.92 23.13
CA GLY A 31 26.14 -6.15 24.57
C GLY A 31 25.01 -5.31 25.19
N GLN A 32 24.12 -4.72 24.40
CA GLN A 32 23.06 -3.84 24.87
C GLN A 32 21.71 -4.51 25.04
N MET A 33 21.61 -5.80 24.67
CA MET A 33 20.39 -6.58 24.79
C MET A 33 20.39 -7.39 26.09
N ASP A 34 19.30 -7.33 26.84
CA ASP A 34 19.12 -8.11 28.07
C ASP A 34 18.66 -9.54 27.75
N PHE A 35 17.86 -9.68 26.65
CA PHE A 35 17.45 -10.96 26.10
C PHE A 35 17.46 -10.88 24.57
N LEU A 36 18.20 -11.78 23.94
CA LEU A 36 18.26 -11.88 22.48
C LEU A 36 18.24 -13.36 22.07
N TYR A 37 17.23 -13.74 21.29
CA TYR A 37 17.04 -15.11 20.81
C TYR A 37 16.82 -15.14 19.30
N MET A 38 17.28 -16.19 18.64
CA MET A 38 17.07 -16.41 17.21
C MET A 38 16.34 -17.74 16.99
N ILE A 39 15.20 -17.69 16.30
CA ILE A 39 14.48 -18.88 15.83
C ILE A 39 14.91 -19.19 14.40
N ASP A 40 15.36 -20.40 14.14
CA ASP A 40 15.62 -20.91 12.80
C ASP A 40 14.32 -21.40 12.15
N MET A 41 13.63 -20.53 11.42
CA MET A 41 12.41 -20.91 10.70
C MET A 41 12.76 -21.76 9.48
N LEU A 42 12.21 -22.95 9.41
CA LEU A 42 12.36 -23.84 8.27
C LEU A 42 11.45 -23.40 7.11
N HIS A 43 11.90 -23.61 5.88
CA HIS A 43 11.19 -23.11 4.68
C HIS A 43 10.24 -24.16 4.07
N CYS A 44 9.82 -25.16 4.83
CA CYS A 44 8.87 -26.18 4.40
C CYS A 44 7.97 -26.62 5.57
N ASP A 45 6.71 -26.90 5.25
CA ASP A 45 5.72 -27.40 6.20
C ASP A 45 5.61 -28.93 6.06
N ILE A 46 6.59 -29.63 6.67
CA ILE A 46 6.63 -31.10 6.76
C ILE A 46 6.84 -31.52 8.21
N GLU A 47 6.56 -32.75 8.52
CA GLU A 47 6.58 -33.30 9.90
C GLU A 47 7.88 -32.97 10.66
N CYS A 48 9.04 -33.27 10.09
CA CYS A 48 10.31 -32.97 10.74
C CYS A 48 10.59 -31.46 10.92
N SER A 49 10.01 -30.62 10.09
CA SER A 49 10.09 -29.16 10.25
C SER A 49 9.25 -28.70 11.43
N ARG A 50 8.07 -29.26 11.61
CA ARG A 50 7.18 -28.97 12.74
C ARG A 50 7.81 -29.41 14.06
N GLU A 51 8.36 -30.62 14.11
CA GLU A 51 9.08 -31.14 15.28
C GLU A 51 10.26 -30.24 15.68
N ARG A 52 11.09 -29.83 14.71
CA ARG A 52 12.24 -28.96 14.97
C ARG A 52 11.81 -27.56 15.39
N THR A 53 10.77 -27.00 14.78
CA THR A 53 10.23 -25.71 15.17
C THR A 53 9.62 -25.77 16.58
N ALA A 54 8.88 -26.84 16.90
CA ALA A 54 8.34 -27.07 18.23
C ALA A 54 9.45 -27.15 19.30
N ALA A 55 10.53 -27.85 19.01
CA ALA A 55 11.68 -27.95 19.93
C ALA A 55 12.29 -26.57 20.21
N GLN A 56 12.46 -25.72 19.18
CA GLN A 56 12.96 -24.36 19.36
C GLN A 56 11.99 -23.46 20.13
N LEU A 57 10.67 -23.61 19.93
CA LEU A 57 9.66 -22.88 20.70
C LEU A 57 9.68 -23.29 22.19
N LYS A 58 9.86 -24.58 22.48
CA LYS A 58 10.05 -25.09 23.86
C LYS A 58 11.30 -24.45 24.49
N GLU A 59 12.43 -24.53 23.80
CA GLU A 59 13.69 -23.93 24.25
C GLU A 59 13.55 -22.41 24.49
N LEU A 60 12.90 -21.69 23.59
CA LEU A 60 12.62 -20.26 23.77
C LEU A 60 11.78 -20.00 25.00
N ALA A 61 10.68 -20.75 25.19
CA ALA A 61 9.81 -20.59 26.35
C ALA A 61 10.52 -20.86 27.66
N GLU A 62 11.35 -21.90 27.72
CA GLU A 62 12.16 -22.25 28.90
C GLU A 62 13.24 -21.18 29.18
N THR A 63 13.99 -20.77 28.15
CA THR A 63 15.08 -19.78 28.26
C THR A 63 14.54 -18.42 28.67
N TYR A 64 13.42 -17.99 28.05
CA TYR A 64 12.78 -16.72 28.42
C TYR A 64 12.13 -16.77 29.80
N GLY A 65 11.51 -17.91 30.14
CA GLY A 65 10.97 -18.16 31.47
C GLY A 65 12.03 -18.08 32.56
N ALA A 66 13.19 -18.70 32.34
CA ALA A 66 14.33 -18.60 33.25
C ALA A 66 14.86 -17.17 33.37
N TYR A 67 14.97 -16.43 32.27
CA TYR A 67 15.37 -15.03 32.28
C TYR A 67 14.38 -14.14 33.04
N LYS A 68 13.08 -14.39 32.92
CA LYS A 68 12.03 -13.64 33.63
C LYS A 68 11.73 -14.15 35.04
N GLU A 69 12.33 -15.25 35.46
CA GLU A 69 12.00 -15.96 36.70
C GLU A 69 10.50 -16.31 36.80
N LYS A 70 9.91 -16.72 35.65
CA LYS A 70 8.49 -17.07 35.54
C LYS A 70 8.33 -18.39 34.78
N SER A 71 7.38 -19.19 35.22
CA SER A 71 6.94 -20.37 34.46
C SER A 71 6.03 -19.97 33.29
N PHE A 72 5.95 -20.84 32.28
CA PHE A 72 5.00 -20.69 31.19
C PHE A 72 3.57 -20.60 31.72
N ASP A 73 2.87 -19.55 31.31
CA ASP A 73 1.46 -19.31 31.66
C ASP A 73 0.59 -19.76 30.47
N LYS A 74 0.02 -20.94 30.62
CA LYS A 74 -0.84 -21.56 29.62
C LYS A 74 -2.08 -20.71 29.31
N LYS A 75 -2.69 -20.09 30.32
CA LYS A 75 -3.88 -19.27 30.13
C LYS A 75 -3.58 -18.05 29.27
N VAL A 76 -2.51 -17.34 29.56
CA VAL A 76 -2.06 -16.18 28.77
C VAL A 76 -1.72 -16.62 27.35
N PHE A 77 -1.10 -17.78 27.16
CA PHE A 77 -0.81 -18.32 25.84
C PHE A 77 -2.08 -18.59 25.03
N LEU A 78 -3.08 -19.23 25.60
CA LEU A 78 -4.35 -19.53 24.93
C LEU A 78 -5.11 -18.25 24.55
N GLU A 79 -5.13 -17.26 25.45
CA GLU A 79 -5.79 -15.95 25.22
C GLU A 79 -5.12 -15.13 24.11
N ALA A 80 -3.86 -15.41 23.77
CA ALA A 80 -3.12 -14.68 22.74
C ALA A 80 -3.58 -14.99 21.31
N PHE A 81 -4.29 -16.09 21.09
CA PHE A 81 -4.68 -16.53 19.77
C PHE A 81 -6.13 -16.21 19.46
N GLN A 82 -6.34 -15.39 18.44
CA GLN A 82 -7.65 -15.04 17.90
C GLN A 82 -7.66 -15.28 16.39
N PRO A 83 -8.73 -15.90 15.85
CA PRO A 83 -8.87 -16.03 14.40
C PRO A 83 -8.91 -14.65 13.75
N LYS A 84 -8.23 -14.49 12.64
CA LYS A 84 -8.34 -13.25 11.84
C LYS A 84 -9.64 -13.30 11.04
N GLU A 85 -10.56 -12.40 11.34
CA GLU A 85 -11.76 -12.24 10.54
C GLU A 85 -11.40 -11.63 9.17
N ARG A 86 -11.83 -12.27 8.10
CA ARG A 86 -11.70 -11.71 6.75
C ARG A 86 -12.79 -10.69 6.48
N ILE A 87 -12.39 -9.56 5.90
CA ILE A 87 -13.33 -8.53 5.48
C ILE A 87 -14.11 -9.03 4.27
N GLN A 88 -15.43 -9.16 4.43
CA GLN A 88 -16.34 -9.57 3.34
C GLN A 88 -16.88 -8.38 2.53
N LYS A 89 -16.56 -7.16 2.93
CA LYS A 89 -16.97 -5.93 2.23
C LYS A 89 -15.97 -5.56 1.15
N PRO A 90 -16.38 -4.81 0.10
CA PRO A 90 -15.44 -4.27 -0.89
C PRO A 90 -14.28 -3.55 -0.22
N HIS A 91 -13.06 -3.94 -0.54
CA HIS A 91 -11.84 -3.41 0.06
C HIS A 91 -10.66 -3.43 -0.93
N LEU A 92 -9.59 -2.77 -0.54
CA LEU A 92 -8.29 -2.83 -1.19
C LEU A 92 -7.31 -3.60 -0.29
N ALA A 93 -6.32 -4.26 -0.86
CA ALA A 93 -5.29 -4.93 -0.08
C ALA A 93 -3.91 -4.36 -0.39
N VAL A 94 -3.10 -4.17 0.65
CA VAL A 94 -1.65 -4.00 0.51
C VAL A 94 -0.99 -5.36 0.65
N LEU A 95 -0.36 -5.83 -0.41
CA LEU A 95 0.36 -7.11 -0.48
C LEU A 95 1.87 -6.91 -0.58
N GLY A 96 2.62 -7.99 -0.46
CA GLY A 96 4.06 -8.01 -0.70
C GLY A 96 4.91 -7.88 0.57
N ALA A 97 6.00 -7.15 0.48
CA ALA A 97 6.92 -6.92 1.58
C ALA A 97 6.31 -6.01 2.65
N ARG A 98 6.84 -6.08 3.88
CA ARG A 98 6.40 -5.19 4.96
C ARG A 98 6.43 -3.73 4.53
N MET A 99 5.31 -3.05 4.72
CA MET A 99 5.19 -1.60 4.53
C MET A 99 5.37 -0.90 5.89
N GLY A 100 6.11 0.20 5.91
CA GLY A 100 6.23 1.05 7.09
C GLY A 100 4.90 1.69 7.46
N GLN A 101 4.70 1.99 8.75
CA GLN A 101 3.42 2.50 9.26
C GLN A 101 3.02 3.83 8.60
N GLU A 102 3.96 4.74 8.42
CA GLU A 102 3.70 6.05 7.80
C GLU A 102 3.23 5.90 6.35
N LEU A 103 3.90 5.04 5.56
CA LEU A 103 3.50 4.78 4.17
C LEU A 103 2.14 4.07 4.11
N PHE A 104 1.85 3.18 5.06
CA PHE A 104 0.55 2.51 5.13
C PHE A 104 -0.57 3.52 5.45
N GLN A 105 -0.38 4.40 6.43
CA GLN A 105 -1.34 5.47 6.76
C GLN A 105 -1.56 6.43 5.58
N MET A 106 -0.50 6.82 4.87
CA MET A 106 -0.62 7.62 3.65
C MET A 106 -1.41 6.87 2.57
N THR A 107 -1.21 5.56 2.46
CA THR A 107 -1.97 4.71 1.53
C THR A 107 -3.45 4.66 1.91
N GLU A 108 -3.79 4.44 3.18
CA GLU A 108 -5.18 4.44 3.66
C GLU A 108 -5.86 5.78 3.41
N ALA A 109 -5.17 6.88 3.68
CA ALA A 109 -5.73 8.23 3.50
C ALA A 109 -6.02 8.58 2.03
N ALA A 110 -5.28 7.98 1.09
CA ALA A 110 -5.44 8.24 -0.34
C ALA A 110 -6.52 7.37 -0.99
N MET A 111 -7.01 6.30 -0.34
CA MET A 111 -7.88 5.32 -0.97
C MET A 111 -9.37 5.55 -0.68
N PRO A 112 -10.25 5.29 -1.67
CA PRO A 112 -11.71 5.48 -1.51
C PRO A 112 -12.41 4.32 -0.79
N LEU A 113 -11.71 3.22 -0.54
CA LEU A 113 -12.21 2.02 0.15
C LEU A 113 -11.30 1.67 1.33
N PRO A 114 -11.80 0.89 2.31
CA PRO A 114 -10.96 0.34 3.37
C PRO A 114 -9.76 -0.40 2.80
N VAL A 115 -8.60 -0.21 3.39
CA VAL A 115 -7.34 -0.85 3.00
C VAL A 115 -6.96 -1.90 4.04
N VAL A 116 -6.77 -3.13 3.61
CA VAL A 116 -6.34 -4.24 4.47
C VAL A 116 -4.84 -4.45 4.32
N ASN A 117 -4.13 -4.49 5.44
CA ASN A 117 -2.71 -4.82 5.42
C ASN A 117 -2.52 -6.33 5.40
N GLU A 118 -2.17 -6.86 4.23
CA GLU A 118 -1.85 -8.27 3.97
C GLU A 118 -0.37 -8.44 3.56
N THR A 119 0.49 -7.51 3.97
CA THR A 119 1.93 -7.64 3.77
C THR A 119 2.50 -8.81 4.59
N CYS A 120 3.71 -9.24 4.28
CA CYS A 120 4.32 -10.47 4.77
C CYS A 120 4.34 -10.66 6.31
N VAL A 121 4.16 -9.60 7.08
CA VAL A 121 4.10 -9.65 8.55
C VAL A 121 2.69 -9.49 9.11
N TYR A 122 1.74 -9.02 8.32
CA TYR A 122 0.36 -8.74 8.74
C TYR A 122 -0.66 -9.75 8.23
N ASN A 123 -0.34 -10.51 7.19
CA ASN A 123 -1.21 -11.56 6.66
C ASN A 123 -1.18 -12.85 7.48
N ARG A 124 -0.47 -12.85 8.61
CA ARG A 124 -0.33 -14.03 9.47
C ARG A 124 -1.49 -14.11 10.43
N SER A 125 -2.09 -15.29 10.50
CA SER A 125 -3.17 -15.62 11.41
C SER A 125 -3.12 -17.12 11.72
N VAL A 126 -3.59 -17.49 12.89
CA VAL A 126 -3.84 -18.89 13.21
C VAL A 126 -5.08 -19.39 12.47
N GLY A 127 -5.14 -20.68 12.22
CA GLY A 127 -6.29 -21.34 11.62
C GLY A 127 -7.53 -21.35 12.54
N GLU A 128 -8.57 -22.04 12.09
CA GLU A 128 -9.82 -22.16 12.86
C GLU A 128 -9.69 -23.09 14.06
N ASN A 129 -8.74 -24.01 14.01
CA ASN A 129 -8.50 -24.98 15.10
C ASN A 129 -7.63 -24.34 16.19
N LEU A 130 -8.25 -23.59 17.07
CA LEU A 130 -7.58 -22.94 18.19
C LEU A 130 -7.08 -23.98 19.24
N PRO A 131 -6.04 -23.64 20.00
CA PRO A 131 -5.54 -24.50 21.07
C PRO A 131 -6.54 -24.54 22.22
N THR A 132 -6.58 -25.67 22.92
CA THR A 132 -7.53 -25.92 24.01
C THR A 132 -6.85 -26.11 25.36
N GLU A 133 -7.63 -26.01 26.43
CA GLU A 133 -7.13 -26.21 27.79
C GLU A 133 -6.68 -27.67 28.08
N GLU A 134 -7.13 -28.66 27.31
CA GLU A 134 -6.72 -30.04 27.48
C GLU A 134 -5.31 -30.31 26.95
N MET A 135 -4.78 -29.48 26.03
CA MET A 135 -3.43 -29.66 25.49
C MET A 135 -2.38 -29.40 26.58
N ASP A 136 -1.42 -30.30 26.72
CA ASP A 136 -0.25 -30.06 27.55
C ASP A 136 0.75 -29.10 26.86
N PHE A 137 1.84 -28.75 27.56
CA PHE A 137 2.85 -27.83 27.03
C PHE A 137 3.47 -28.32 25.72
N ASP A 138 3.78 -29.60 25.63
CA ASP A 138 4.40 -30.17 24.44
C ASP A 138 3.45 -30.10 23.24
N THR A 139 2.21 -30.49 23.42
CA THR A 139 1.17 -30.45 22.39
C THR A 139 0.88 -29.01 21.95
N LEU A 140 0.90 -28.02 22.87
CA LEU A 140 0.74 -26.61 22.53
C LEU A 140 1.87 -26.09 21.65
N MET A 141 3.12 -26.49 21.92
CA MET A 141 4.27 -26.06 21.11
C MET A 141 4.27 -26.73 19.73
N GLU A 142 3.83 -27.99 19.64
CA GLU A 142 3.64 -28.69 18.37
C GLU A 142 2.51 -28.06 17.53
N TRP A 143 1.39 -27.75 18.16
CA TRP A 143 0.31 -27.02 17.51
C TRP A 143 0.80 -25.66 16.99
N TYR A 144 1.49 -24.87 17.82
CA TYR A 144 1.96 -23.55 17.43
C TYR A 144 3.01 -23.61 16.31
N ALA A 145 3.91 -24.60 16.34
CA ALA A 145 4.85 -24.84 15.25
C ALA A 145 4.12 -25.15 13.94
N GLY A 146 3.08 -25.99 14.00
CA GLY A 146 2.23 -26.28 12.85
C GLY A 146 1.57 -25.01 12.30
N GLU A 147 0.96 -24.19 13.15
CA GLU A 147 0.32 -22.93 12.74
C GLU A 147 1.33 -21.95 12.13
N LEU A 148 2.53 -21.82 12.70
CA LEU A 148 3.57 -20.94 12.16
C LEU A 148 4.04 -21.35 10.76
N LEU A 149 4.11 -22.64 10.47
CA LEU A 149 4.56 -23.17 9.19
C LEU A 149 3.42 -23.24 8.15
N HIS A 150 2.18 -23.44 8.60
CA HIS A 150 1.00 -23.60 7.74
C HIS A 150 0.30 -22.29 7.37
N GLN A 151 0.64 -21.18 7.99
CA GLN A 151 0.09 -19.85 7.64
C GLN A 151 0.30 -19.52 6.16
N ILE A 152 -0.38 -18.44 5.69
CA ILE A 152 -0.08 -17.88 4.37
C ILE A 152 1.44 -17.73 4.25
N PRO A 153 2.07 -18.49 3.35
CA PRO A 153 3.52 -18.62 3.37
C PRO A 153 4.23 -17.33 2.98
N CYS A 154 5.41 -17.10 3.54
CA CYS A 154 6.34 -16.13 2.98
C CYS A 154 6.83 -16.65 1.62
N MET A 155 7.18 -15.73 0.70
CA MET A 155 7.78 -16.09 -0.60
C MET A 155 9.11 -16.87 -0.50
N ARG A 156 9.65 -17.03 0.70
CA ARG A 156 10.83 -17.88 0.98
C ARG A 156 10.49 -19.33 1.25
N MET A 157 9.21 -19.65 1.51
CA MET A 157 8.79 -21.03 1.70
C MET A 157 8.90 -21.80 0.38
N MET A 158 9.22 -23.09 0.46
CA MET A 158 9.30 -23.97 -0.71
C MET A 158 7.97 -24.11 -1.44
N ASP A 159 6.87 -24.13 -0.70
CA ASP A 159 5.52 -24.05 -1.23
C ASP A 159 4.89 -22.72 -0.82
N HIS A 160 4.52 -21.92 -1.79
CA HIS A 160 3.85 -20.63 -1.59
C HIS A 160 2.53 -20.52 -2.35
N ALA A 161 1.98 -21.67 -2.83
CA ALA A 161 0.70 -21.70 -3.54
C ALA A 161 -0.47 -21.14 -2.70
N GLY A 162 -0.41 -21.29 -1.36
CA GLY A 162 -1.40 -20.73 -0.44
C GLY A 162 -1.53 -19.21 -0.48
N ARG A 163 -0.55 -18.50 -1.04
CA ARG A 163 -0.61 -17.03 -1.19
C ARG A 163 -1.67 -16.55 -2.17
N LYS A 164 -2.13 -17.41 -3.06
CA LYS A 164 -3.20 -17.08 -4.04
C LYS A 164 -4.47 -16.58 -3.38
N VAL A 165 -4.76 -17.01 -2.17
CA VAL A 165 -5.93 -16.54 -1.39
C VAL A 165 -5.90 -15.02 -1.16
N LEU A 166 -4.72 -14.38 -1.17
CA LEU A 166 -4.57 -12.95 -0.95
C LEU A 166 -5.06 -12.09 -2.13
N TYR A 167 -5.06 -12.63 -3.33
CA TYR A 167 -5.41 -11.88 -4.55
C TYR A 167 -6.54 -12.52 -5.37
N GLN A 168 -7.14 -13.60 -4.87
CA GLN A 168 -8.32 -14.25 -5.46
C GLN A 168 -9.60 -14.00 -4.65
N ASP A 169 -9.57 -13.09 -3.68
CA ASP A 169 -10.74 -12.71 -2.89
C ASP A 169 -11.74 -11.92 -3.77
N PRO A 170 -12.99 -12.36 -3.91
CA PRO A 170 -14.01 -11.68 -4.74
C PRO A 170 -14.40 -10.30 -4.20
N SER A 171 -14.16 -10.02 -2.92
CA SER A 171 -14.41 -8.71 -2.30
C SER A 171 -13.30 -7.70 -2.61
N LEU A 172 -12.16 -8.15 -3.11
CA LEU A 172 -11.01 -7.33 -3.45
C LEU A 172 -11.30 -6.46 -4.69
N LYS A 173 -11.06 -5.16 -4.58
CA LYS A 173 -11.30 -4.16 -5.65
C LYS A 173 -10.03 -3.58 -6.24
N GLY A 174 -8.90 -3.82 -5.63
CA GLY A 174 -7.59 -3.42 -6.12
C GLY A 174 -6.47 -3.84 -5.17
N ILE A 175 -5.28 -3.90 -5.70
CA ILE A 175 -4.08 -4.34 -4.98
C ILE A 175 -3.02 -3.23 -5.05
N ILE A 176 -2.50 -2.85 -3.90
CA ILE A 176 -1.29 -2.05 -3.79
C ILE A 176 -0.16 -3.00 -3.40
N TYR A 177 0.69 -3.33 -4.36
CA TYR A 177 1.76 -4.30 -4.16
C TYR A 177 3.06 -3.61 -3.75
N HIS A 178 3.47 -3.82 -2.51
CA HIS A 178 4.65 -3.20 -1.94
C HIS A 178 5.89 -4.10 -2.09
N THR A 179 6.95 -3.52 -2.63
CA THR A 179 8.29 -4.13 -2.65
C THR A 179 9.27 -3.24 -1.90
N VAL A 180 10.28 -3.84 -1.30
CA VAL A 180 11.39 -3.13 -0.67
C VAL A 180 12.62 -3.33 -1.52
N LYS A 181 13.43 -2.30 -1.73
CA LYS A 181 14.71 -2.43 -2.42
C LYS A 181 15.53 -3.56 -1.82
N PHE A 182 16.12 -4.36 -2.66
CA PHE A 182 16.92 -5.55 -2.32
C PHE A 182 16.12 -6.74 -1.73
N CYS A 183 14.78 -6.71 -1.78
CA CYS A 183 13.95 -7.87 -1.45
C CYS A 183 13.39 -8.50 -2.74
N ASP A 184 14.19 -9.33 -3.39
CA ASP A 184 13.88 -9.90 -4.72
C ASP A 184 12.66 -10.84 -4.71
N PHE A 185 12.43 -11.56 -3.60
CA PHE A 185 11.33 -12.52 -3.51
C PHE A 185 9.97 -11.91 -3.83
N TYR A 186 9.68 -10.72 -3.30
CA TYR A 186 8.41 -10.05 -3.59
C TYR A 186 8.38 -9.37 -4.97
N SER A 187 9.52 -9.12 -5.57
CA SER A 187 9.58 -8.68 -6.97
C SER A 187 9.22 -9.81 -7.94
N PHE A 188 9.61 -11.05 -7.64
CA PHE A 188 9.18 -12.24 -8.39
C PHE A 188 7.66 -12.50 -8.26
N GLU A 189 7.12 -12.43 -7.02
CA GLU A 189 5.68 -12.60 -6.82
C GLU A 189 4.87 -11.55 -7.56
N TYR A 190 5.33 -10.28 -7.57
CA TYR A 190 4.65 -9.23 -8.34
C TYR A 190 4.52 -9.58 -9.83
N ALA A 191 5.58 -10.13 -10.42
CA ALA A 191 5.56 -10.53 -11.82
C ALA A 191 4.54 -11.66 -12.08
N ASP A 192 4.41 -12.60 -11.15
CA ASP A 192 3.41 -13.68 -11.21
C ASP A 192 1.98 -13.14 -11.06
N ILE A 193 1.72 -12.34 -10.04
CA ILE A 193 0.38 -11.76 -9.77
C ILE A 193 -0.11 -10.93 -10.95
N LYS A 194 0.76 -10.14 -11.58
CA LYS A 194 0.40 -9.31 -12.74
C LYS A 194 -0.21 -10.10 -13.90
N GLY A 195 0.15 -11.38 -14.03
CA GLY A 195 -0.40 -12.28 -15.04
C GLY A 195 -1.66 -13.05 -14.59
N HIS A 196 -2.04 -13.00 -13.31
CA HIS A 196 -3.05 -13.88 -12.71
C HIS A 196 -4.14 -13.15 -11.93
N THR A 197 -4.19 -11.83 -11.99
CA THR A 197 -5.25 -11.04 -11.36
C THR A 197 -5.91 -10.10 -12.36
N ASP A 198 -7.23 -9.99 -12.29
CA ASP A 198 -8.03 -9.06 -13.08
C ASP A 198 -8.30 -7.74 -12.34
N VAL A 199 -7.98 -7.67 -11.03
CA VAL A 199 -8.18 -6.43 -10.28
C VAL A 199 -7.05 -5.43 -10.55
N PRO A 200 -7.33 -4.12 -10.51
CA PRO A 200 -6.33 -3.08 -10.65
C PRO A 200 -5.13 -3.29 -9.71
N LEU A 201 -3.93 -3.15 -10.21
CA LEU A 201 -2.69 -3.45 -9.52
C LEU A 201 -1.71 -2.28 -9.60
N LEU A 202 -1.37 -1.68 -8.46
CA LEU A 202 -0.33 -0.67 -8.33
C LEU A 202 0.90 -1.27 -7.64
N LYS A 203 2.08 -1.21 -8.28
CA LYS A 203 3.35 -1.52 -7.60
C LYS A 203 3.91 -0.27 -6.94
N ILE A 204 4.26 -0.37 -5.66
CA ILE A 204 5.02 0.64 -4.91
C ILE A 204 6.33 0.01 -4.44
N GLU A 205 7.43 0.73 -4.58
CA GLU A 205 8.72 0.33 -4.05
C GLU A 205 9.21 1.37 -3.03
N SER A 206 9.69 0.92 -1.89
CA SER A 206 10.31 1.78 -0.89
C SER A 206 11.69 1.27 -0.47
N ASP A 207 12.45 2.16 0.14
CA ASP A 207 13.73 1.83 0.79
C ASP A 207 13.74 2.26 2.27
N PHE A 208 12.54 2.49 2.82
CA PHE A 208 12.30 3.04 4.17
C PHE A 208 12.88 4.45 4.38
N THR A 209 13.21 5.18 3.30
CA THR A 209 13.58 6.60 3.39
C THR A 209 12.39 7.49 3.03
N LEU A 210 12.36 8.71 3.59
CA LEU A 210 11.29 9.70 3.35
C LEU A 210 11.44 10.46 2.02
N GLN A 211 12.47 10.18 1.23
CA GLN A 211 12.86 11.00 0.07
C GLN A 211 11.89 10.96 -1.13
N SER A 212 10.92 10.05 -1.14
CA SER A 212 10.00 9.87 -2.28
C SER A 212 8.51 10.06 -1.92
N SER A 213 8.19 10.66 -0.79
CA SER A 213 6.80 10.77 -0.30
C SER A 213 5.85 11.46 -1.28
N GLY A 214 6.27 12.55 -1.94
CA GLY A 214 5.45 13.27 -2.90
C GLY A 214 5.13 12.46 -4.16
N GLN A 215 6.11 11.75 -4.71
CA GLN A 215 5.89 10.88 -5.88
C GLN A 215 4.99 9.68 -5.52
N LEU A 216 5.15 9.12 -4.32
CA LEU A 216 4.31 8.03 -3.84
C LEU A 216 2.86 8.50 -3.65
N SER A 217 2.65 9.69 -3.07
CA SER A 217 1.31 10.29 -2.93
C SER A 217 0.62 10.43 -4.28
N THR A 218 1.29 11.04 -5.27
CA THR A 218 0.74 11.19 -6.62
C THR A 218 0.37 9.86 -7.26
N ARG A 219 1.19 8.82 -7.09
CA ARG A 219 0.90 7.47 -7.62
C ARG A 219 -0.28 6.81 -6.92
N LEU A 220 -0.41 6.98 -5.61
CA LEU A 220 -1.55 6.49 -4.83
C LEU A 220 -2.84 7.19 -5.26
N GLU A 221 -2.81 8.51 -5.39
CA GLU A 221 -3.97 9.31 -5.85
C GLU A 221 -4.40 8.88 -7.27
N ALA A 222 -3.45 8.74 -8.21
CA ALA A 222 -3.74 8.27 -9.56
C ALA A 222 -4.34 6.85 -9.58
N PHE A 223 -3.87 5.98 -8.68
CA PHE A 223 -4.45 4.65 -8.54
C PHE A 223 -5.88 4.70 -8.00
N ALA A 224 -6.14 5.52 -6.97
CA ALA A 224 -7.49 5.76 -6.45
C ALA A 224 -8.44 6.28 -7.55
N GLU A 225 -7.98 7.22 -8.38
CA GLU A 225 -8.74 7.73 -9.54
C GLU A 225 -9.05 6.62 -10.56
N SER A 226 -8.10 5.70 -10.78
CA SER A 226 -8.25 4.59 -11.74
C SER A 226 -9.27 3.55 -11.32
N LEU A 227 -9.56 3.42 -10.01
CA LEU A 227 -10.57 2.50 -9.50
C LEU A 227 -11.98 2.90 -9.90
N GLY A 228 -12.21 4.15 -10.33
CA GLY A 228 -13.51 4.64 -10.80
C GLY A 228 -14.60 4.66 -9.73
N ILE A 229 -14.23 4.52 -8.46
CA ILE A 229 -15.14 4.56 -7.32
C ILE A 229 -15.44 6.02 -7.06
N GLN A 230 -16.64 6.46 -7.43
CA GLN A 230 -17.08 7.82 -7.20
C GLN A 230 -17.53 7.98 -5.74
N ASP A 231 -17.15 9.11 -5.16
CA ASP A 231 -17.71 9.55 -3.88
C ASP A 231 -19.19 9.91 -4.11
N GLU A 232 -20.09 9.08 -3.64
CA GLU A 232 -21.56 9.24 -3.81
C GLU A 232 -22.10 10.54 -3.17
N THR A 233 -21.24 11.31 -2.51
CA THR A 233 -21.61 12.57 -1.85
C THR A 233 -21.67 13.78 -2.80
N LYS A 234 -21.17 13.66 -4.04
CA LYS A 234 -21.23 14.77 -5.02
C LYS A 234 -22.53 14.71 -5.81
N LYS A 235 -23.47 15.60 -5.47
CA LYS A 235 -24.73 15.82 -6.18
C LYS A 235 -24.53 15.90 -7.70
N GLU A 236 -25.35 15.20 -8.46
CA GLU A 236 -25.50 15.41 -9.91
C GLU A 236 -25.76 16.91 -10.17
N LYS A 237 -24.82 17.54 -10.87
CA LYS A 237 -25.05 18.90 -11.41
C LYS A 237 -26.08 18.80 -12.52
N VAL A 238 -27.07 19.66 -12.49
CA VAL A 238 -28.07 19.85 -13.56
C VAL A 238 -27.34 20.03 -14.90
N MET A 239 -27.88 19.42 -15.97
CA MET A 239 -27.35 19.59 -17.34
C MET A 239 -27.15 21.07 -17.66
N GLY A 240 -25.90 21.47 -17.83
CA GLY A 240 -25.52 22.84 -18.15
C GLY A 240 -25.37 23.09 -19.66
N LYS A 241 -24.61 24.12 -20.03
CA LYS A 241 -24.45 24.58 -21.41
C LYS A 241 -23.51 23.71 -22.26
N GLY A 242 -22.80 22.77 -21.61
CA GLY A 242 -21.89 21.81 -22.27
C GLY A 242 -20.48 22.34 -22.46
N TYR A 243 -20.02 23.28 -21.61
CA TYR A 243 -18.63 23.74 -21.61
C TYR A 243 -17.86 23.27 -20.39
N TYR A 244 -16.61 22.87 -20.60
CA TYR A 244 -15.75 22.28 -19.57
C TYR A 244 -14.37 22.93 -19.63
N ALA A 245 -13.81 23.31 -18.49
CA ALA A 245 -12.45 23.82 -18.42
C ALA A 245 -11.50 22.84 -17.74
N GLY A 246 -10.31 22.67 -18.31
CA GLY A 246 -9.17 21.99 -17.69
C GLY A 246 -8.08 23.02 -17.38
N ILE A 247 -7.54 22.97 -16.14
CA ILE A 247 -6.47 23.86 -15.69
C ILE A 247 -5.30 22.99 -15.22
N ASP A 248 -4.18 23.09 -15.93
CA ASP A 248 -2.92 22.50 -15.50
C ASP A 248 -2.04 23.58 -14.88
N SER A 249 -1.84 23.53 -13.56
CA SER A 249 -1.06 24.51 -12.82
C SER A 249 0.31 23.95 -12.46
N GLY A 250 1.25 24.11 -13.36
CA GLY A 250 2.66 23.79 -13.16
C GLY A 250 3.41 24.86 -12.35
N SER A 251 4.67 24.55 -12.00
CA SER A 251 5.54 25.50 -11.27
C SER A 251 5.96 26.71 -12.11
N THR A 252 6.03 26.58 -13.42
CA THR A 252 6.49 27.60 -14.36
C THR A 252 5.35 28.22 -15.17
N SER A 253 4.49 27.37 -15.74
CA SER A 253 3.33 27.76 -16.55
C SER A 253 2.04 27.24 -15.95
N THR A 254 0.94 27.92 -16.27
CA THR A 254 -0.42 27.49 -16.09
C THR A 254 -1.12 27.44 -17.43
N ASP A 255 -1.62 26.25 -17.78
CA ASP A 255 -2.24 25.98 -19.06
C ASP A 255 -3.72 25.74 -18.85
N VAL A 256 -4.58 26.44 -19.64
CA VAL A 256 -6.03 26.32 -19.56
C VAL A 256 -6.59 25.95 -20.92
N VAL A 257 -7.48 24.97 -20.94
CA VAL A 257 -8.21 24.57 -22.14
C VAL A 257 -9.70 24.59 -21.82
N ILE A 258 -10.52 25.16 -22.72
CA ILE A 258 -11.97 25.07 -22.66
C ILE A 258 -12.47 24.21 -23.81
N LEU A 259 -13.27 23.20 -23.46
CA LEU A 259 -13.88 22.26 -24.39
C LEU A 259 -15.39 22.50 -24.49
N ASP A 260 -15.96 22.24 -25.65
CA ASP A 260 -17.41 22.14 -25.82
C ASP A 260 -17.94 20.71 -25.49
N LYS A 261 -19.25 20.51 -25.59
CA LYS A 261 -19.93 19.21 -25.40
C LYS A 261 -19.45 18.09 -26.33
N ASN A 262 -18.87 18.43 -27.48
CA ASN A 262 -18.31 17.48 -28.44
C ASN A 262 -16.83 17.18 -28.15
N ARG A 263 -16.27 17.78 -27.09
CA ARG A 263 -14.85 17.71 -26.70
C ARG A 263 -13.93 18.41 -27.68
N GLU A 264 -14.44 19.40 -28.44
CA GLU A 264 -13.61 20.26 -29.28
C GLU A 264 -13.03 21.41 -28.46
N ILE A 265 -11.76 21.73 -28.72
CA ILE A 265 -11.07 22.83 -28.04
C ILE A 265 -11.59 24.16 -28.64
N ILE A 266 -12.26 24.97 -27.81
CA ILE A 266 -12.76 26.30 -28.22
C ILE A 266 -11.87 27.42 -27.72
N SER A 267 -11.04 27.18 -26.71
CA SER A 267 -10.00 28.12 -26.26
C SER A 267 -8.85 27.38 -25.61
N SER A 268 -7.62 27.86 -25.78
CA SER A 268 -6.42 27.35 -25.16
C SER A 268 -5.48 28.50 -24.80
N VAL A 269 -5.05 28.56 -23.56
CA VAL A 269 -4.18 29.63 -23.02
C VAL A 269 -3.04 29.02 -22.24
N ILE A 270 -1.83 29.53 -22.47
CA ILE A 270 -0.63 29.20 -21.70
C ILE A 270 -0.07 30.50 -21.14
N MET A 271 0.06 30.58 -19.82
CA MET A 271 0.56 31.75 -19.12
C MET A 271 1.59 31.37 -18.04
N PRO A 272 2.55 32.27 -17.72
CA PRO A 272 3.41 32.06 -16.55
C PRO A 272 2.56 31.97 -15.26
N THR A 273 2.82 30.95 -14.42
CA THR A 273 2.14 30.75 -13.13
C THR A 273 2.34 31.97 -12.20
N GLY A 274 3.55 32.52 -12.19
CA GLY A 274 3.88 33.69 -11.37
C GLY A 274 3.93 33.37 -9.87
N ALA A 275 3.54 34.32 -9.04
CA ALA A 275 3.69 34.24 -7.58
C ALA A 275 2.52 33.53 -6.90
N GLY A 276 2.14 32.33 -7.38
CA GLY A 276 1.13 31.50 -6.73
C GLY A 276 0.19 30.78 -7.70
N ALA A 277 -0.02 29.50 -7.48
CA ALA A 277 -0.82 28.63 -8.34
C ALA A 277 -2.27 29.11 -8.50
N ALA A 278 -2.94 29.53 -7.41
CA ALA A 278 -4.32 30.02 -7.45
C ALA A 278 -4.46 31.26 -8.32
N ASN A 279 -3.62 32.27 -8.11
CA ASN A 279 -3.65 33.52 -8.91
C ASN A 279 -3.28 33.27 -10.37
N GLY A 280 -2.35 32.36 -10.64
CA GLY A 280 -1.98 31.94 -11.99
C GLY A 280 -3.14 31.30 -12.72
N ALA A 281 -3.83 30.38 -12.04
CA ALA A 281 -4.99 29.68 -12.57
C ALA A 281 -6.17 30.60 -12.86
N GLU A 282 -6.49 31.52 -11.94
CA GLU A 282 -7.56 32.48 -12.11
C GLU A 282 -7.33 33.38 -13.34
N ARG A 283 -6.15 33.98 -13.45
CA ARG A 283 -5.79 34.81 -14.61
C ARG A 283 -5.84 34.05 -15.93
N ALA A 284 -5.33 32.84 -15.96
CA ALA A 284 -5.32 32.00 -17.16
C ALA A 284 -6.73 31.57 -17.56
N LEU A 285 -7.59 31.25 -16.58
CA LEU A 285 -8.99 30.91 -16.82
C LEU A 285 -9.79 32.12 -17.34
N GLU A 286 -9.61 33.30 -16.75
CA GLU A 286 -10.25 34.55 -17.23
C GLU A 286 -9.88 34.85 -18.69
N GLU A 287 -8.60 34.73 -19.03
CA GLU A 287 -8.15 34.94 -20.42
C GLU A 287 -8.73 33.90 -21.38
N ALA A 288 -8.80 32.61 -20.95
CA ALA A 288 -9.41 31.55 -21.75
C ALA A 288 -10.91 31.76 -21.97
N LEU A 289 -11.64 32.16 -20.94
CA LEU A 289 -13.07 32.53 -21.03
C LEU A 289 -13.31 33.71 -21.97
N LYS A 290 -12.47 34.74 -21.88
CA LYS A 290 -12.54 35.93 -22.76
C LYS A 290 -12.32 35.56 -24.23
N GLN A 291 -11.35 34.69 -24.52
CA GLN A 291 -11.11 34.18 -25.89
C GLN A 291 -12.28 33.35 -26.41
N ALA A 292 -12.88 32.52 -25.56
CA ALA A 292 -14.05 31.72 -25.87
C ALA A 292 -15.36 32.53 -25.93
N LYS A 293 -15.37 33.80 -25.48
CA LYS A 293 -16.55 34.67 -25.31
C LYS A 293 -17.59 34.01 -24.36
N LEU A 294 -17.12 33.39 -23.30
CA LEU A 294 -17.92 32.73 -22.26
C LEU A 294 -17.75 33.45 -20.92
N ASN A 295 -18.72 33.28 -20.04
CA ASN A 295 -18.63 33.64 -18.62
C ASN A 295 -18.35 32.41 -17.77
N ARG A 296 -17.97 32.59 -16.51
CA ARG A 296 -17.69 31.50 -15.56
C ARG A 296 -18.90 30.57 -15.35
N GLU A 297 -20.10 31.15 -15.35
CA GLU A 297 -21.38 30.45 -15.20
C GLU A 297 -21.77 29.59 -16.40
N ASP A 298 -21.09 29.74 -17.53
CA ASP A 298 -21.29 28.93 -18.73
C ASP A 298 -20.58 27.59 -18.62
N LEU A 299 -19.60 27.45 -17.70
CA LEU A 299 -18.86 26.23 -17.47
C LEU A 299 -19.64 25.26 -16.59
N ASP A 300 -19.81 24.03 -17.06
CA ASP A 300 -20.46 22.95 -16.34
C ASP A 300 -19.52 22.32 -15.30
N ALA A 301 -18.23 22.25 -15.60
CA ALA A 301 -17.23 21.79 -14.66
C ALA A 301 -15.85 22.40 -14.97
N VAL A 302 -15.05 22.54 -13.91
CA VAL A 302 -13.63 22.90 -13.97
C VAL A 302 -12.83 21.78 -13.30
N VAL A 303 -11.91 21.21 -14.06
CA VAL A 303 -10.99 20.17 -13.58
C VAL A 303 -9.61 20.78 -13.44
N THR A 304 -8.98 20.56 -12.29
CA THR A 304 -7.63 21.05 -12.02
C THR A 304 -6.63 19.90 -11.97
N THR A 305 -5.43 20.13 -12.51
CA THR A 305 -4.29 19.21 -12.46
C THR A 305 -3.00 19.99 -12.24
N GLY A 306 -1.87 19.33 -12.24
CA GLY A 306 -0.58 19.95 -12.01
C GLY A 306 -0.18 20.01 -10.54
N TYR A 307 1.04 20.45 -10.29
CA TYR A 307 1.60 20.59 -8.94
C TYR A 307 0.77 21.52 -8.05
N GLY A 308 0.20 22.58 -8.64
CA GLY A 308 -0.63 23.58 -7.95
C GLY A 308 -2.11 23.22 -7.79
N ARG A 309 -2.57 22.05 -8.27
CA ARG A 309 -4.00 21.69 -8.36
C ARG A 309 -4.79 21.81 -7.05
N THR A 310 -4.15 21.49 -5.92
CA THR A 310 -4.80 21.54 -4.60
C THR A 310 -4.95 22.94 -4.03
N ALA A 311 -4.21 23.92 -4.56
CA ALA A 311 -4.30 25.31 -4.15
C ALA A 311 -5.41 26.09 -4.90
N ILE A 312 -6.03 25.49 -5.91
CA ILE A 312 -7.07 26.11 -6.73
C ILE A 312 -8.43 25.75 -6.14
N SER A 313 -9.08 26.71 -5.45
CA SER A 313 -10.35 26.49 -4.74
C SER A 313 -11.55 26.36 -5.68
N ASP A 314 -11.48 26.93 -6.89
CA ASP A 314 -12.60 27.01 -7.84
C ASP A 314 -12.73 25.79 -8.77
N GLY A 315 -11.90 24.75 -8.56
CA GLY A 315 -12.01 23.51 -9.28
C GLY A 315 -13.13 22.61 -8.72
N ASP A 316 -13.98 22.09 -9.59
CA ASP A 316 -15.00 21.09 -9.22
C ASP A 316 -14.37 19.74 -8.90
N LYS A 317 -13.24 19.43 -9.53
CA LYS A 317 -12.49 18.20 -9.32
C LYS A 317 -10.99 18.42 -9.54
N SER A 318 -10.18 17.89 -8.62
CA SER A 318 -8.71 17.82 -8.78
C SER A 318 -8.34 16.40 -9.22
N ILE A 319 -7.53 16.30 -10.27
CA ILE A 319 -7.08 15.02 -10.87
C ILE A 319 -5.56 15.05 -11.02
N THR A 320 -4.90 13.94 -10.85
CA THR A 320 -3.44 13.85 -10.99
C THR A 320 -2.99 14.05 -12.43
N GLU A 321 -1.80 14.60 -12.62
CA GLU A 321 -1.17 14.78 -13.96
C GLU A 321 -1.07 13.45 -14.70
N ILE A 322 -0.66 12.38 -14.01
CA ILE A 322 -0.53 11.04 -14.59
C ILE A 322 -1.85 10.57 -15.23
N THR A 323 -2.96 10.76 -14.54
CA THR A 323 -4.29 10.44 -15.06
C THR A 323 -4.67 11.31 -16.24
N CYS A 324 -4.40 12.63 -16.16
CA CYS A 324 -4.69 13.57 -17.25
C CYS A 324 -3.87 13.25 -18.49
N HIS A 325 -2.57 13.00 -18.36
CA HIS A 325 -1.68 12.64 -19.46
C HIS A 325 -2.09 11.31 -20.13
N ALA A 326 -2.42 10.30 -19.31
CA ALA A 326 -2.89 9.02 -19.82
C ALA A 326 -4.21 9.16 -20.61
N ARG A 327 -5.16 9.94 -20.09
CA ARG A 327 -6.44 10.21 -20.76
C ARG A 327 -6.25 11.02 -22.03
N GLY A 328 -5.42 12.05 -22.00
CA GLY A 328 -5.09 12.88 -23.16
C GLY A 328 -4.43 12.08 -24.27
N ALA A 329 -3.41 11.28 -23.96
CA ALA A 329 -2.72 10.42 -24.92
C ALA A 329 -3.69 9.41 -25.57
N HIS A 330 -4.54 8.76 -24.78
CA HIS A 330 -5.55 7.83 -25.29
C HIS A 330 -6.64 8.52 -26.13
N PHE A 331 -7.01 9.76 -25.77
CA PHE A 331 -7.96 10.55 -26.56
C PHE A 331 -7.41 10.92 -27.95
N LEU A 332 -6.11 11.26 -28.02
CA LEU A 332 -5.44 11.58 -29.29
C LEU A 332 -5.21 10.36 -30.16
N ASP A 333 -4.88 9.21 -29.57
CA ASP A 333 -4.75 7.93 -30.26
C ASP A 333 -5.34 6.80 -29.42
N PRO A 334 -6.56 6.31 -29.75
CA PRO A 334 -7.22 5.23 -29.01
C PRO A 334 -6.46 3.89 -28.97
N ARG A 335 -5.38 3.74 -29.75
CA ARG A 335 -4.51 2.55 -29.73
C ARG A 335 -3.49 2.59 -28.60
N VAL A 336 -3.24 3.75 -28.00
CA VAL A 336 -2.32 3.88 -26.87
C VAL A 336 -2.80 3.01 -25.70
N ARG A 337 -1.90 2.18 -25.16
CA ARG A 337 -2.15 1.31 -23.99
C ARG A 337 -1.18 1.56 -22.85
N THR A 338 -0.05 2.17 -23.16
CA THR A 338 0.98 2.49 -22.16
C THR A 338 1.50 3.89 -22.42
N VAL A 339 1.58 4.68 -21.35
CA VAL A 339 2.17 6.01 -21.34
C VAL A 339 3.33 6.00 -20.36
N VAL A 340 4.48 6.48 -20.82
CA VAL A 340 5.65 6.72 -19.95
C VAL A 340 5.71 8.23 -19.73
N ASP A 341 5.37 8.62 -18.50
CA ASP A 341 5.45 10.00 -18.05
C ASP A 341 6.80 10.20 -17.32
N ILE A 342 7.58 11.19 -17.77
CA ILE A 342 8.93 11.43 -17.26
C ILE A 342 8.95 12.68 -16.35
N GLY A 343 7.84 13.29 -16.07
CA GLY A 343 7.63 14.35 -15.08
C GLY A 343 8.35 15.68 -15.30
#